data_b85e7a2054b046dd2061fddd409b1cc8
#
_entry.id   b85e7a2054b046dd2061fddd409b1cc8
#
_cell.length_a   1.000
_cell.length_b   1.000
_cell.length_c   1.000
_cell.angle_alpha   90.00
_cell.angle_beta   90.00
_cell.angle_gamma   90.00
#
_symmetry.space_group_name_H-M   'P 1'
#
loop_
_entity.id
_entity.type
_entity.pdbx_description
1 polymer ?
#
loop_
_entity_poly.entity_id
_entity_poly.type
_entity_poly.pdbx_seq_one_letter_code
_entity_poly.pdbx_strand_id
1 'polypeptide(L)'
;MEYIDNIRQLLDAMSEAAIAVAEGKVIYQNAASLELVGEAGGEEFRMLFPLGLPEELEESGVALAAPGRRRLFLRAAAYGGVKVYLLRRAPERWDAPMDPPLLYGLRTQLTNIKMAADRLSEAALESREDETLEVSSMLQHSCSQMTRLLQNAETILELEQGFPPQDAASIMNTAPVDLSALCHAEMEGLSYFMREHRIDMSLDCPQADILVGLTIRQCWVVVGNLLLNSLQHLPDGGSLRLRLRRENGCATLSIDDNGDGVSLEALGRLFGANKKEPGQGLKLVTAAAARCGGSFLVSPRPGGGTSARLRLPLSEGRSALNAVSYPYTEEILAGVVSQVSPWLEPREFLPELLV
;
A
#
# COMPACT_ATOMS: atom_id res chain seq x y z
N MET A 1 12.73 -17.36 -36.46
CA MET A 1 14.12 -17.39 -35.96
C MET A 1 14.69 -15.97 -35.88
N GLU A 2 14.69 -15.21 -36.96
CA GLU A 2 15.23 -13.84 -37.06
C GLU A 2 14.67 -12.85 -35.99
N TYR A 3 13.39 -12.99 -35.63
CA TYR A 3 12.73 -12.14 -34.64
C TYR A 3 13.23 -12.38 -33.20
N ILE A 4 13.49 -13.63 -32.84
CA ILE A 4 14.02 -13.99 -31.50
C ILE A 4 15.48 -13.53 -31.37
N ASP A 5 16.25 -13.62 -32.44
CA ASP A 5 17.64 -13.18 -32.46
C ASP A 5 17.76 -11.66 -32.34
N ASN A 6 16.82 -10.91 -32.92
CA ASN A 6 16.72 -9.45 -32.72
C ASN A 6 16.39 -9.08 -31.28
N ILE A 7 15.48 -9.80 -30.63
CA ILE A 7 15.15 -9.59 -29.21
C ILE A 7 16.38 -9.88 -28.34
N ARG A 8 17.11 -10.97 -28.58
CA ARG A 8 18.33 -11.32 -27.87
C ARG A 8 19.37 -10.20 -27.96
N GLN A 9 19.68 -9.73 -29.17
CA GLN A 9 20.63 -8.64 -29.36
C GLN A 9 20.20 -7.37 -28.64
N LEU A 10 18.92 -7.05 -28.65
CA LEU A 10 18.38 -5.90 -27.93
C LEU A 10 18.57 -6.05 -26.41
N LEU A 11 18.21 -7.21 -25.87
CA LEU A 11 18.31 -7.45 -24.43
C LEU A 11 19.76 -7.53 -23.93
N ASP A 12 20.69 -8.06 -24.75
CA ASP A 12 22.12 -8.11 -24.42
C ASP A 12 22.78 -6.72 -24.46
N ALA A 13 22.24 -5.81 -25.26
CA ALA A 13 22.70 -4.42 -25.29
C ALA A 13 22.18 -3.59 -24.07
N MET A 14 21.22 -4.11 -23.31
CA MET A 14 20.68 -3.43 -22.14
C MET A 14 21.52 -3.70 -20.90
N SER A 15 21.81 -2.64 -20.14
CA SER A 15 22.45 -2.75 -18.83
C SER A 15 21.47 -3.19 -17.72
N GLU A 16 20.16 -3.10 -17.97
CA GLU A 16 19.12 -3.55 -17.04
C GLU A 16 18.88 -5.05 -17.20
N ALA A 17 18.57 -5.71 -16.08
CA ALA A 17 18.19 -7.12 -16.13
C ALA A 17 16.89 -7.29 -16.89
N ALA A 18 16.89 -8.16 -17.89
CA ALA A 18 15.75 -8.37 -18.78
C ALA A 18 15.48 -9.86 -19.04
N ILE A 19 14.19 -10.22 -19.04
CA ILE A 19 13.71 -11.57 -19.32
C ILE A 19 12.65 -11.49 -20.43
N ALA A 20 12.82 -12.27 -21.48
CA ALA A 20 11.83 -12.43 -22.52
C ALA A 20 10.99 -13.70 -22.27
N VAL A 21 9.68 -13.55 -22.36
CA VAL A 21 8.70 -14.61 -22.08
C VAL A 21 7.75 -14.74 -23.27
N ALA A 22 7.57 -15.96 -23.76
CA ALA A 22 6.56 -16.29 -24.76
C ALA A 22 5.75 -17.49 -24.26
N GLU A 23 4.44 -17.42 -24.43
CA GLU A 23 3.51 -18.49 -23.99
C GLU A 23 3.71 -18.90 -22.51
N GLY A 24 4.05 -17.92 -21.65
CA GLY A 24 4.30 -18.14 -20.22
C GLY A 24 5.66 -18.72 -19.87
N LYS A 25 6.50 -19.09 -20.85
CA LYS A 25 7.84 -19.65 -20.64
C LYS A 25 8.93 -18.64 -20.90
N VAL A 26 9.99 -18.72 -20.11
CA VAL A 26 11.20 -17.91 -20.30
C VAL A 26 11.93 -18.38 -21.53
N ILE A 27 11.97 -17.55 -22.57
CA ILE A 27 12.67 -17.85 -23.84
C ILE A 27 14.07 -17.26 -23.91
N TYR A 28 14.31 -16.22 -23.12
CA TYR A 28 15.63 -15.58 -23.03
C TYR A 28 15.82 -14.79 -21.75
N GLN A 29 17.07 -14.75 -21.27
CA GLN A 29 17.54 -13.96 -20.13
C GLN A 29 18.88 -13.33 -20.50
N ASN A 30 19.07 -12.03 -20.23
CA ASN A 30 20.38 -11.41 -20.35
C ASN A 30 21.26 -11.67 -19.11
N ALA A 31 22.55 -11.38 -19.19
CA ALA A 31 23.51 -11.62 -18.12
C ALA A 31 23.10 -10.97 -16.79
N ALA A 32 22.59 -9.74 -16.83
CA ALA A 32 22.15 -9.03 -15.64
C ALA A 32 20.94 -9.71 -14.95
N SER A 33 20.04 -10.32 -15.71
CA SER A 33 18.90 -11.06 -15.14
C SER A 33 19.32 -12.39 -14.51
N LEU A 34 20.31 -13.07 -15.07
CA LEU A 34 20.89 -14.29 -14.49
C LEU A 34 21.48 -14.04 -13.10
N GLU A 35 22.12 -12.89 -12.89
CA GLU A 35 22.64 -12.50 -11.57
C GLU A 35 21.53 -12.21 -10.56
N LEU A 36 20.38 -11.70 -11.01
CA LEU A 36 19.29 -11.32 -10.14
C LEU A 36 18.39 -12.49 -9.72
N VAL A 37 18.01 -13.34 -10.66
CA VAL A 37 17.01 -14.39 -10.43
C VAL A 37 17.54 -15.82 -10.65
N GLY A 38 18.76 -15.98 -11.13
CA GLY A 38 19.31 -17.26 -11.51
C GLY A 38 18.88 -17.71 -12.90
N GLU A 39 19.30 -18.92 -13.29
CA GLU A 39 18.95 -19.52 -14.57
C GLU A 39 17.49 -20.01 -14.57
N ALA A 40 16.68 -19.55 -15.51
CA ALA A 40 15.28 -19.87 -15.64
C ALA A 40 14.87 -20.18 -17.10
N GLY A 41 15.84 -20.40 -17.98
CA GLY A 41 15.58 -20.70 -19.39
C GLY A 41 14.73 -21.94 -19.56
N GLY A 42 13.60 -21.82 -20.26
CA GLY A 42 12.65 -22.91 -20.52
C GLY A 42 11.66 -23.19 -19.37
N GLU A 43 11.83 -22.62 -18.20
CA GLU A 43 10.89 -22.72 -17.09
C GLU A 43 9.68 -21.81 -17.28
N GLU A 44 8.57 -22.16 -16.63
CA GLU A 44 7.43 -21.25 -16.57
C GLU A 44 7.82 -20.00 -15.79
N PHE A 45 7.64 -18.83 -16.39
CA PHE A 45 7.97 -17.54 -15.76
C PHE A 45 7.30 -17.36 -14.39
N ARG A 46 6.11 -17.94 -14.20
CA ARG A 46 5.39 -17.96 -12.91
C ARG A 46 6.18 -18.65 -11.80
N MET A 47 7.02 -19.61 -12.10
CA MET A 47 7.80 -20.35 -11.09
C MET A 47 8.92 -19.50 -10.47
N LEU A 48 9.38 -18.46 -11.17
CA LEU A 48 10.32 -17.47 -10.61
C LEU A 48 9.69 -16.63 -9.48
N PHE A 49 8.37 -16.60 -9.44
CA PHE A 49 7.61 -15.81 -8.47
C PHE A 49 6.59 -16.69 -7.77
N PRO A 50 6.93 -17.30 -6.62
CA PRO A 50 6.13 -18.34 -5.94
C PRO A 50 4.68 -17.95 -5.64
N LEU A 51 4.41 -16.64 -5.52
CA LEU A 51 3.05 -16.12 -5.33
C LEU A 51 2.36 -15.72 -6.62
N GLY A 52 2.99 -16.02 -7.75
CA GLY A 52 2.51 -15.64 -9.08
C GLY A 52 2.57 -14.13 -9.35
N LEU A 53 2.95 -13.77 -10.55
CA LEU A 53 2.65 -12.44 -11.07
C LEU A 53 1.16 -12.42 -11.43
N PRO A 54 0.44 -11.32 -11.17
CA PRO A 54 -0.92 -11.16 -11.68
C PRO A 54 -0.91 -11.39 -13.19
N GLU A 55 -1.87 -12.14 -13.71
CA GLU A 55 -2.01 -12.40 -15.15
C GLU A 55 -2.12 -11.11 -15.98
N GLU A 56 -2.44 -10.02 -15.31
CA GLU A 56 -2.68 -8.67 -15.85
C GLU A 56 -1.44 -7.76 -15.88
N LEU A 57 -0.24 -8.24 -15.60
CA LEU A 57 0.98 -7.54 -16.00
C LEU A 57 1.06 -7.46 -17.55
N GLU A 58 -0.11 -7.39 -18.20
CA GLU A 58 -0.20 -7.69 -19.62
C GLU A 58 0.25 -6.56 -20.51
N GLU A 59 0.19 -5.30 -20.10
CA GLU A 59 0.49 -4.26 -21.10
C GLU A 59 1.23 -3.00 -20.62
N SER A 60 1.36 -2.70 -19.36
CA SER A 60 2.10 -1.50 -18.90
C SER A 60 2.08 -1.30 -17.39
N GLY A 61 2.32 -2.33 -16.62
CA GLY A 61 2.36 -2.25 -15.17
C GLY A 61 3.78 -2.30 -14.61
N VAL A 62 3.95 -1.80 -13.41
CA VAL A 62 5.12 -2.04 -12.59
C VAL A 62 4.71 -2.86 -11.39
N ALA A 63 5.35 -4.00 -11.19
CA ALA A 63 5.12 -4.85 -10.04
C ALA A 63 6.36 -4.89 -9.14
N LEU A 64 6.14 -5.02 -7.85
CA LEU A 64 7.14 -5.52 -6.94
C LEU A 64 6.90 -7.00 -6.72
N ALA A 65 7.91 -7.81 -6.97
CA ALA A 65 7.91 -9.21 -6.61
C ALA A 65 9.10 -9.51 -5.68
N ALA A 66 8.93 -10.49 -4.82
CA ALA A 66 9.97 -10.95 -3.91
C ALA A 66 10.26 -12.44 -4.14
N PRO A 67 11.04 -12.81 -5.18
CA PRO A 67 11.50 -14.17 -5.34
C PRO A 67 12.50 -14.51 -4.24
N GLY A 68 12.14 -15.43 -3.39
CA GLY A 68 12.92 -15.79 -2.21
C GLY A 68 13.02 -14.62 -1.22
N ARG A 69 14.25 -14.18 -0.90
CA ARG A 69 14.52 -13.02 -0.02
C ARG A 69 14.87 -11.74 -0.77
N ARG A 70 14.79 -11.74 -2.11
CA ARG A 70 15.20 -10.60 -2.94
C ARG A 70 13.98 -9.80 -3.37
N ARG A 71 14.04 -8.48 -3.23
CA ARG A 71 13.00 -7.56 -3.70
C ARG A 71 13.33 -7.12 -5.12
N LEU A 72 12.42 -7.32 -6.05
CA LEU A 72 12.60 -6.93 -7.45
C LEU A 72 11.43 -6.08 -7.93
N PHE A 73 11.74 -4.97 -8.58
CA PHE A 73 10.78 -4.24 -9.40
C PHE A 73 10.74 -4.88 -10.78
N LEU A 74 9.55 -5.11 -11.29
CA LEU A 74 9.33 -5.62 -12.63
C LEU A 74 8.53 -4.61 -13.45
N ARG A 75 8.96 -4.39 -14.66
CA ARG A 75 8.22 -3.62 -15.65
C ARG A 75 8.02 -4.52 -16.87
N ALA A 76 6.77 -4.66 -17.32
CA ALA A 76 6.45 -5.44 -18.50
C ALA A 76 6.30 -4.54 -19.73
N ALA A 77 6.77 -5.02 -20.88
CA ALA A 77 6.52 -4.45 -22.19
C ALA A 77 6.19 -5.60 -23.15
N ALA A 78 5.11 -5.46 -23.94
CA ALA A 78 4.75 -6.42 -24.96
C ALA A 78 5.33 -6.01 -26.31
N TYR A 79 5.91 -6.96 -27.02
CA TYR A 79 6.44 -6.75 -28.35
C TYR A 79 6.20 -8.02 -29.20
N GLY A 80 5.32 -7.94 -30.20
CA GLY A 80 5.13 -9.01 -31.19
C GLY A 80 4.84 -10.40 -30.62
N GLY A 81 4.02 -10.52 -29.58
CA GLY A 81 3.70 -11.80 -28.91
C GLY A 81 4.73 -12.27 -27.87
N VAL A 82 5.82 -11.55 -27.70
CA VAL A 82 6.82 -11.75 -26.62
C VAL A 82 6.62 -10.68 -25.58
N LYS A 83 6.56 -11.07 -24.30
CA LYS A 83 6.57 -10.14 -23.17
C LYS A 83 8.01 -10.01 -22.67
N VAL A 84 8.51 -8.78 -22.59
CA VAL A 84 9.80 -8.47 -22.01
C VAL A 84 9.60 -7.89 -20.62
N TYR A 85 10.18 -8.53 -19.62
CA TYR A 85 10.18 -8.06 -18.24
C TYR A 85 11.53 -7.46 -17.92
N LEU A 86 11.55 -6.17 -17.61
CA LEU A 86 12.70 -5.50 -17.04
C LEU A 86 12.68 -5.66 -15.53
N LEU A 87 13.80 -6.12 -14.96
CA LEU A 87 13.92 -6.36 -13.54
C LEU A 87 14.94 -5.41 -12.94
N ARG A 88 14.65 -4.87 -11.80
CA ARG A 88 15.58 -4.04 -11.05
C ARG A 88 15.54 -4.46 -9.59
N ARG A 89 16.71 -4.58 -8.96
CA ARG A 89 16.78 -4.80 -7.52
C ARG A 89 16.19 -3.59 -6.80
N ALA A 90 15.21 -3.82 -5.95
CA ALA A 90 14.74 -2.78 -5.04
C ALA A 90 15.87 -2.44 -4.04
N PRO A 91 16.01 -1.19 -3.61
CA PRO A 91 17.03 -0.82 -2.63
C PRO A 91 16.89 -1.68 -1.37
N GLU A 92 18.00 -2.18 -0.89
CA GLU A 92 18.05 -3.08 0.29
C GLU A 92 17.74 -2.34 1.59
N ARG A 93 17.92 -1.03 1.61
CA ARG A 93 17.60 -0.14 2.74
C ARG A 93 17.05 1.18 2.20
N TRP A 94 16.04 1.67 2.85
CA TRP A 94 15.63 3.05 2.71
C TRP A 94 16.56 3.86 3.61
N ASP A 95 17.39 4.71 3.01
CA ASP A 95 18.36 5.57 3.71
C ASP A 95 17.66 6.72 4.44
N ALA A 96 16.85 6.40 5.43
CA ALA A 96 16.43 7.36 6.42
C ALA A 96 16.82 6.80 7.80
N PRO A 97 17.87 7.32 8.42
CA PRO A 97 18.20 6.96 9.79
C PRO A 97 17.18 7.65 10.72
N MET A 98 15.99 7.04 10.86
CA MET A 98 15.11 7.45 11.95
C MET A 98 15.43 6.58 13.15
N ASP A 99 15.95 7.24 14.17
CA ASP A 99 16.27 6.64 15.45
C ASP A 99 14.97 6.28 16.18
N PRO A 100 14.73 5.00 16.54
CA PRO A 100 13.52 4.60 17.25
C PRO A 100 13.25 5.41 18.54
N PRO A 101 14.24 5.74 19.39
CA PRO A 101 14.07 6.67 20.50
C PRO A 101 13.52 8.04 20.11
N LEU A 102 13.97 8.59 18.97
CA LEU A 102 13.47 9.87 18.48
C LEU A 102 11.98 9.78 18.09
N LEU A 103 11.58 8.72 17.39
CA LEU A 103 10.17 8.51 17.04
C LEU A 103 9.29 8.39 18.28
N TYR A 104 9.74 7.66 19.29
CA TYR A 104 9.02 7.56 20.56
C TYR A 104 8.88 8.92 21.25
N GLY A 105 9.94 9.71 21.29
CA GLY A 105 9.90 11.08 21.82
C GLY A 105 8.90 11.97 21.07
N LEU A 106 8.91 11.92 19.74
CA LEU A 106 7.96 12.66 18.91
C LEU A 106 6.52 12.22 19.13
N ARG A 107 6.27 10.91 19.25
CA ARG A 107 4.94 10.36 19.56
C ARG A 107 4.42 10.92 20.90
N THR A 108 5.26 10.91 21.94
CA THR A 108 4.88 11.42 23.24
C THR A 108 4.50 12.91 23.19
N GLN A 109 5.29 13.73 22.49
CA GLN A 109 4.98 15.16 22.35
C GLN A 109 3.71 15.38 21.53
N LEU A 110 3.52 14.62 20.45
CA LEU A 110 2.32 14.71 19.63
C LEU A 110 1.06 14.31 20.40
N THR A 111 1.14 13.28 21.26
CA THR A 111 0.05 12.90 22.15
C THR A 111 -0.33 14.04 23.09
N ASN A 112 0.66 14.74 23.67
CA ASN A 112 0.42 15.90 24.53
C ASN A 112 -0.25 17.04 23.77
N ILE A 113 0.19 17.33 22.54
CA ILE A 113 -0.39 18.38 21.69
C ILE A 113 -1.83 18.00 21.33
N LYS A 114 -2.10 16.74 20.97
CA LYS A 114 -3.44 16.25 20.67
C LYS A 114 -4.37 16.42 21.86
N MET A 115 -3.95 16.00 23.05
CA MET A 115 -4.74 16.19 24.27
C MET A 115 -5.06 17.66 24.56
N ALA A 116 -4.13 18.57 24.26
CA ALA A 116 -4.37 20.01 24.40
C ALA A 116 -5.36 20.52 23.35
N ALA A 117 -5.27 20.02 22.12
CA ALA A 117 -6.21 20.34 21.04
C ALA A 117 -7.63 19.86 21.35
N ASP A 118 -7.77 18.63 21.87
CA ASP A 118 -9.07 18.07 22.27
C ASP A 118 -9.73 18.94 23.37
N ARG A 119 -8.96 19.35 24.39
CA ARG A 119 -9.46 20.25 25.44
C ARG A 119 -9.83 21.63 24.91
N LEU A 120 -9.06 22.15 23.95
CA LEU A 120 -9.39 23.42 23.31
C LEU A 120 -10.69 23.33 22.52
N SER A 121 -10.91 22.20 21.83
CA SER A 121 -12.15 21.93 21.11
C SER A 121 -13.36 21.87 22.05
N GLU A 122 -13.24 21.16 23.17
CA GLU A 122 -14.30 21.08 24.19
C GLU A 122 -14.64 22.47 24.73
N ALA A 123 -13.64 23.27 25.10
CA ALA A 123 -13.84 24.63 25.61
C ALA A 123 -14.47 25.57 24.55
N ALA A 124 -14.07 25.43 23.29
CA ALA A 124 -14.62 26.22 22.20
C ALA A 124 -16.09 25.89 21.90
N LEU A 125 -16.48 24.61 21.97
CA LEU A 125 -17.88 24.16 21.86
C LEU A 125 -18.73 24.74 22.99
N GLU A 126 -18.23 24.74 24.23
CA GLU A 126 -18.94 25.29 25.39
C GLU A 126 -19.12 26.81 25.26
N SER A 127 -18.11 27.54 24.79
CA SER A 127 -18.16 29.01 24.67
C SER A 127 -18.85 29.48 23.40
N ARG A 128 -19.08 28.59 22.41
CA ARG A 128 -19.61 28.90 21.07
C ARG A 128 -18.80 29.98 20.32
N GLU A 129 -17.50 29.90 20.44
CA GLU A 129 -16.56 30.81 19.77
C GLU A 129 -16.10 30.21 18.45
N ASP A 130 -16.70 30.67 17.32
CA ASP A 130 -16.42 30.15 15.98
C ASP A 130 -14.93 30.22 15.61
N GLU A 131 -14.24 31.32 15.93
CA GLU A 131 -12.81 31.50 15.65
C GLU A 131 -11.96 30.45 16.39
N THR A 132 -12.28 30.17 17.64
CA THR A 132 -11.58 29.16 18.45
C THR A 132 -11.85 27.75 17.93
N LEU A 133 -13.06 27.46 17.45
CA LEU A 133 -13.38 26.19 16.80
C LEU A 133 -12.58 25.99 15.50
N GLU A 134 -12.47 27.03 14.67
CA GLU A 134 -11.67 26.97 13.44
C GLU A 134 -10.18 26.69 13.72
N VAL A 135 -9.59 27.41 14.65
CA VAL A 135 -8.20 27.18 15.08
C VAL A 135 -8.01 25.78 15.64
N SER A 136 -8.96 25.29 16.42
CA SER A 136 -8.91 23.95 16.99
C SER A 136 -8.98 22.86 15.91
N SER A 137 -9.85 23.01 14.91
CA SER A 137 -9.94 22.07 13.79
C SER A 137 -8.65 22.03 12.94
N MET A 138 -8.03 23.19 12.71
CA MET A 138 -6.72 23.25 12.04
C MET A 138 -5.62 22.53 12.85
N LEU A 139 -5.65 22.66 14.18
CA LEU A 139 -4.71 21.99 15.05
C LEU A 139 -4.93 20.47 15.05
N GLN A 140 -6.17 20.01 15.14
CA GLN A 140 -6.51 18.59 15.07
C GLN A 140 -6.13 17.97 13.74
N HIS A 141 -6.40 18.67 12.61
CA HIS A 141 -5.97 18.24 11.28
C HIS A 141 -4.45 18.07 11.24
N SER A 142 -3.69 19.06 11.71
CA SER A 142 -2.21 19.00 11.78
C SER A 142 -1.72 17.85 12.65
N CYS A 143 -2.33 17.63 13.80
CA CYS A 143 -2.02 16.49 14.68
C CYS A 143 -2.27 15.15 13.98
N SER A 144 -3.38 15.02 13.23
CA SER A 144 -3.71 13.81 12.49
C SER A 144 -2.71 13.52 11.38
N GLN A 145 -2.29 14.55 10.64
CA GLN A 145 -1.22 14.40 9.63
C GLN A 145 0.11 13.97 10.24
N MET A 146 0.51 14.58 11.37
CA MET A 146 1.75 14.20 12.08
C MET A 146 1.65 12.77 12.63
N THR A 147 0.50 12.38 13.17
CA THR A 147 0.25 11.00 13.65
C THR A 147 0.44 10.00 12.50
N ARG A 148 -0.13 10.27 11.34
CA ARG A 148 0.04 9.45 10.14
C ARG A 148 1.50 9.32 9.72
N LEU A 149 2.24 10.43 9.67
CA LEU A 149 3.66 10.41 9.30
C LEU A 149 4.49 9.56 10.25
N LEU A 150 4.24 9.69 11.56
CA LEU A 150 4.90 8.87 12.58
C LEU A 150 4.55 7.38 12.44
N GLN A 151 3.25 7.06 12.27
CA GLN A 151 2.81 5.68 12.07
C GLN A 151 3.44 5.06 10.82
N ASN A 152 3.50 5.81 9.71
CA ASN A 152 4.17 5.35 8.50
C ASN A 152 5.66 5.07 8.74
N ALA A 153 6.36 5.97 9.41
CA ALA A 153 7.78 5.84 9.70
C ALA A 153 8.07 4.62 10.60
N GLU A 154 7.30 4.47 11.68
CA GLU A 154 7.41 3.31 12.58
C GLU A 154 7.12 2.00 11.85
N THR A 155 6.05 1.98 11.04
CA THR A 155 5.69 0.78 10.27
C THR A 155 6.77 0.40 9.26
N ILE A 156 7.39 1.37 8.59
CA ILE A 156 8.54 1.11 7.70
C ILE A 156 9.69 0.46 8.48
N LEU A 157 10.04 1.02 9.64
CA LEU A 157 11.11 0.46 10.49
C LEU A 157 10.81 -0.97 10.93
N GLU A 158 9.57 -1.26 11.33
CA GLU A 158 9.15 -2.61 11.71
C GLU A 158 9.24 -3.60 10.56
N LEU A 159 8.76 -3.19 9.39
CA LEU A 159 8.75 -4.04 8.20
C LEU A 159 10.16 -4.33 7.68
N GLU A 160 11.06 -3.34 7.73
CA GLU A 160 12.41 -3.46 7.17
C GLU A 160 13.43 -4.02 8.15
N GLN A 161 13.39 -3.61 9.41
CA GLN A 161 14.41 -3.94 10.38
C GLN A 161 14.01 -5.07 11.32
N GLY A 162 12.73 -5.51 11.26
CA GLY A 162 12.22 -6.53 12.18
C GLY A 162 12.19 -6.03 13.62
N PHE A 163 12.15 -4.72 13.84
CA PHE A 163 11.99 -4.15 15.16
C PHE A 163 10.69 -4.66 15.76
N PRO A 164 10.72 -5.21 16.98
CA PRO A 164 9.50 -5.53 17.68
C PRO A 164 8.72 -4.22 17.92
N PRO A 165 7.39 -4.25 17.81
CA PRO A 165 6.55 -3.13 18.19
C PRO A 165 6.90 -2.69 19.62
N GLN A 166 7.08 -1.38 19.83
CA GLN A 166 7.55 -0.86 21.13
C GLN A 166 6.44 -0.75 22.19
N ASP A 167 5.20 -0.94 21.80
CA ASP A 167 4.07 -0.94 22.74
C ASP A 167 3.66 -2.36 23.14
N ALA A 168 3.38 -2.55 24.43
CA ALA A 168 2.99 -3.84 24.99
C ALA A 168 1.71 -4.42 24.32
N ALA A 169 0.84 -3.56 23.80
CA ALA A 169 -0.36 -3.97 23.06
C ALA A 169 -0.01 -4.59 21.70
N SER A 170 1.02 -4.09 21.03
CA SER A 170 1.49 -4.66 19.75
C SER A 170 2.24 -5.98 19.92
N ILE A 171 2.90 -6.20 21.06
CA ILE A 171 3.58 -7.47 21.35
C ILE A 171 2.53 -8.60 21.53
N MET A 172 1.36 -8.30 22.05
CA MET A 172 0.26 -9.25 22.16
C MET A 172 -0.44 -9.55 20.84
N ASN A 173 -0.22 -8.75 19.79
CA ASN A 173 -0.89 -8.84 18.49
C ASN A 173 -0.07 -9.61 17.44
N THR A 174 0.50 -10.75 17.80
CA THR A 174 1.12 -11.67 16.82
C THR A 174 0.08 -12.54 16.10
N ALA A 175 -1.20 -12.40 16.42
CA ALA A 175 -2.28 -13.14 15.77
C ALA A 175 -2.47 -12.65 14.33
N PRO A 176 -2.83 -13.53 13.40
CA PRO A 176 -3.20 -13.14 12.04
C PRO A 176 -4.36 -12.14 12.06
N VAL A 177 -4.31 -11.16 11.18
CA VAL A 177 -5.34 -10.13 11.06
C VAL A 177 -6.34 -10.53 10.00
N ASP A 178 -7.62 -10.43 10.32
CA ASP A 178 -8.69 -10.56 9.33
C ASP A 178 -8.80 -9.29 8.49
N LEU A 179 -8.24 -9.36 7.29
CA LEU A 179 -8.24 -8.25 6.34
C LEU A 179 -9.66 -7.92 5.84
N SER A 180 -10.59 -8.90 5.87
CA SER A 180 -11.98 -8.67 5.48
C SER A 180 -12.70 -7.77 6.48
N ALA A 181 -12.55 -8.05 7.77
CA ALA A 181 -13.11 -7.22 8.84
C ALA A 181 -12.51 -5.81 8.83
N LEU A 182 -11.19 -5.69 8.59
CA LEU A 182 -10.49 -4.41 8.49
C LEU A 182 -11.03 -3.58 7.32
N CYS A 183 -11.18 -4.16 6.13
CA CYS A 183 -11.73 -3.44 4.97
C CYS A 183 -13.16 -2.94 5.22
N HIS A 184 -14.01 -3.69 5.93
CA HIS A 184 -15.34 -3.23 6.30
C HIS A 184 -15.28 -2.04 7.28
N ALA A 185 -14.40 -2.10 8.28
CA ALA A 185 -14.21 -1.01 9.24
C ALA A 185 -13.69 0.27 8.57
N GLU A 186 -12.73 0.15 7.63
CA GLU A 186 -12.25 1.29 6.82
C GLU A 186 -13.39 1.92 6.01
N MET A 187 -14.20 1.09 5.35
CA MET A 187 -15.34 1.56 4.55
C MET A 187 -16.38 2.30 5.40
N GLU A 188 -16.69 1.77 6.56
CA GLU A 188 -17.63 2.38 7.50
C GLU A 188 -17.09 3.71 8.03
N GLY A 189 -15.82 3.74 8.48
CA GLY A 189 -15.18 4.94 8.98
C GLY A 189 -15.07 6.07 7.96
N LEU A 190 -14.94 5.74 6.67
CA LEU A 190 -14.87 6.73 5.59
C LEU A 190 -16.24 7.14 5.04
N SER A 191 -17.32 6.42 5.36
CA SER A 191 -18.63 6.58 4.72
C SER A 191 -19.21 8.00 4.81
N TYR A 192 -18.96 8.70 5.92
CA TYR A 192 -19.38 10.09 6.09
C TYR A 192 -18.66 11.01 5.10
N PHE A 193 -17.32 10.98 5.07
CA PHE A 193 -16.52 11.84 4.20
C PHE A 193 -16.76 11.54 2.72
N MET A 194 -16.96 10.27 2.36
CA MET A 194 -17.28 9.89 0.97
C MET A 194 -18.60 10.53 0.50
N ARG A 195 -19.60 10.61 1.37
CA ARG A 195 -20.88 11.29 1.05
C ARG A 195 -20.71 12.79 0.88
N GLU A 196 -19.96 13.45 1.77
CA GLU A 196 -19.71 14.89 1.69
C GLU A 196 -18.99 15.26 0.38
N HIS A 197 -18.01 14.45 -0.02
CA HIS A 197 -17.26 14.64 -1.27
C HIS A 197 -17.94 14.02 -2.50
N ARG A 198 -19.14 13.44 -2.35
CA ARG A 198 -19.90 12.77 -3.43
C ARG A 198 -19.14 11.64 -4.11
N ILE A 199 -18.25 10.98 -3.38
CA ILE A 199 -17.49 9.83 -3.89
C ILE A 199 -18.32 8.56 -3.74
N ASP A 200 -18.50 7.85 -4.87
CA ASP A 200 -19.13 6.52 -4.86
C ASP A 200 -18.09 5.47 -4.45
N MET A 201 -18.19 5.03 -3.18
CA MET A 201 -17.27 4.05 -2.62
C MET A 201 -17.97 2.71 -2.42
N SER A 202 -17.38 1.63 -2.93
CA SER A 202 -17.93 0.28 -2.82
C SER A 202 -16.90 -0.76 -2.39
N LEU A 203 -17.34 -1.74 -1.58
CA LEU A 203 -16.54 -2.89 -1.16
C LEU A 203 -17.16 -4.18 -1.71
N ASP A 204 -16.37 -4.94 -2.44
CA ASP A 204 -16.70 -6.27 -2.91
C ASP A 204 -15.81 -7.29 -2.19
N CYS A 205 -16.32 -7.81 -1.07
CA CYS A 205 -15.64 -8.77 -0.21
C CYS A 205 -16.62 -9.89 0.20
N PRO A 206 -16.87 -10.88 -0.69
CA PRO A 206 -17.85 -11.95 -0.42
C PRO A 206 -17.35 -13.00 0.56
N GLN A 207 -16.09 -12.99 0.93
CA GLN A 207 -15.45 -13.99 1.79
C GLN A 207 -15.07 -13.31 3.12
N ALA A 208 -15.37 -13.98 4.22
CA ALA A 208 -14.89 -13.62 5.56
C ALA A 208 -13.59 -14.37 5.91
N ASP A 209 -13.00 -14.02 7.03
CA ASP A 209 -11.82 -14.68 7.61
C ASP A 209 -10.61 -14.76 6.66
N ILE A 210 -10.34 -13.66 5.96
CA ILE A 210 -9.15 -13.55 5.10
C ILE A 210 -7.96 -13.13 5.96
N LEU A 211 -7.28 -14.12 6.53
CA LEU A 211 -6.21 -13.91 7.51
C LEU A 211 -4.86 -13.67 6.84
N VAL A 212 -4.15 -12.61 7.28
CA VAL A 212 -2.81 -12.26 6.79
C VAL A 212 -1.81 -12.12 7.94
N GLY A 213 -0.54 -12.34 7.66
CA GLY A 213 0.55 -12.33 8.64
C GLY A 213 1.15 -10.94 8.93
N LEU A 214 0.39 -9.88 8.79
CA LEU A 214 0.75 -8.52 9.21
C LEU A 214 0.09 -8.22 10.56
N THR A 215 0.68 -7.29 11.32
CA THR A 215 0.00 -6.75 12.52
C THR A 215 -1.18 -5.85 12.11
N ILE A 216 -2.10 -5.63 13.03
CA ILE A 216 -3.26 -4.76 12.77
C ILE A 216 -2.83 -3.36 12.33
N ARG A 217 -1.86 -2.77 13.01
CA ARG A 217 -1.32 -1.45 12.68
C ARG A 217 -0.71 -1.43 11.27
N GLN A 218 0.05 -2.47 10.90
CA GLN A 218 0.61 -2.59 9.57
C GLN A 218 -0.47 -2.71 8.51
N CYS A 219 -1.53 -3.50 8.74
CA CYS A 219 -2.66 -3.61 7.83
C CYS A 219 -3.37 -2.26 7.64
N TRP A 220 -3.66 -1.54 8.74
CA TRP A 220 -4.28 -0.23 8.71
C TRP A 220 -3.48 0.79 7.93
N VAL A 221 -2.20 0.88 8.23
CA VAL A 221 -1.32 1.83 7.56
C VAL A 221 -1.16 1.48 6.07
N VAL A 222 -1.11 0.18 5.73
CA VAL A 222 -1.03 -0.28 4.34
C VAL A 222 -2.30 0.05 3.57
N VAL A 223 -3.47 -0.33 4.09
CA VAL A 223 -4.77 -0.09 3.44
C VAL A 223 -5.06 1.40 3.35
N GLY A 224 -4.85 2.15 4.44
CA GLY A 224 -5.05 3.60 4.48
C GLY A 224 -4.15 4.35 3.49
N ASN A 225 -2.89 3.93 3.28
CA ASN A 225 -2.03 4.54 2.26
C ASN A 225 -2.48 4.24 0.83
N LEU A 226 -3.04 3.06 0.58
CA LEU A 226 -3.63 2.73 -0.73
C LEU A 226 -4.88 3.57 -0.99
N LEU A 227 -5.77 3.69 0.00
CA LEU A 227 -6.98 4.52 -0.06
C LEU A 227 -6.63 5.98 -0.29
N LEU A 228 -5.73 6.53 0.51
CA LEU A 228 -5.29 7.92 0.37
C LEU A 228 -4.73 8.21 -1.02
N ASN A 229 -3.92 7.29 -1.55
CA ASN A 229 -3.35 7.48 -2.89
C ASN A 229 -4.45 7.57 -3.95
N SER A 230 -5.50 6.76 -3.87
CA SER A 230 -6.64 6.86 -4.79
C SER A 230 -7.44 8.14 -4.55
N LEU A 231 -7.77 8.48 -3.29
CA LEU A 231 -8.56 9.67 -2.95
C LEU A 231 -7.91 10.98 -3.43
N GLN A 232 -6.59 11.09 -3.35
CA GLN A 232 -5.85 12.29 -3.79
C GLN A 232 -5.93 12.56 -5.30
N HIS A 233 -6.30 11.55 -6.08
CA HIS A 233 -6.39 11.63 -7.54
C HIS A 233 -7.81 11.50 -8.09
N LEU A 234 -8.80 11.38 -7.20
CA LEU A 234 -10.21 11.34 -7.59
C LEU A 234 -10.74 12.74 -7.89
N PRO A 235 -11.52 12.90 -8.96
CA PRO A 235 -12.32 14.11 -9.18
C PRO A 235 -13.52 14.13 -8.21
N ASP A 236 -14.12 15.30 -8.04
CA ASP A 236 -15.41 15.43 -7.37
C ASP A 236 -16.45 14.52 -8.03
N GLY A 237 -17.17 13.74 -7.25
CA GLY A 237 -18.11 12.74 -7.77
C GLY A 237 -17.42 11.50 -8.37
N GLY A 238 -16.15 11.27 -8.04
CA GLY A 238 -15.40 10.10 -8.46
C GLY A 238 -15.89 8.80 -7.85
N SER A 239 -15.32 7.69 -8.30
CA SER A 239 -15.65 6.35 -7.77
C SER A 239 -14.41 5.59 -7.33
N LEU A 240 -14.56 4.88 -6.21
CA LEU A 240 -13.53 4.05 -5.56
C LEU A 240 -14.11 2.68 -5.27
N ARG A 241 -13.50 1.64 -5.81
CA ARG A 241 -13.93 0.26 -5.59
C ARG A 241 -12.83 -0.56 -4.94
N LEU A 242 -13.11 -1.08 -3.76
CA LEU A 242 -12.29 -2.07 -3.08
C LEU A 242 -12.79 -3.46 -3.42
N ARG A 243 -11.88 -4.36 -3.76
CA ARG A 243 -12.18 -5.79 -3.93
C ARG A 243 -11.18 -6.60 -3.14
N LEU A 244 -11.68 -7.47 -2.28
CA LEU A 244 -10.86 -8.41 -1.52
C LEU A 244 -11.27 -9.84 -1.84
N ARG A 245 -10.30 -10.66 -2.23
CA ARG A 245 -10.50 -12.07 -2.62
C ARG A 245 -9.46 -12.96 -1.98
N ARG A 246 -9.87 -14.19 -1.69
CA ARG A 246 -8.95 -15.29 -1.39
C ARG A 246 -8.73 -16.07 -2.68
N GLU A 247 -7.54 -15.98 -3.24
CA GLU A 247 -7.17 -16.61 -4.51
C GLU A 247 -5.79 -17.24 -4.42
N ASN A 248 -5.67 -18.51 -4.83
CA ASN A 248 -4.38 -19.21 -4.94
C ASN A 248 -3.50 -19.11 -3.68
N GLY A 249 -4.08 -19.29 -2.48
CA GLY A 249 -3.35 -19.21 -1.22
C GLY A 249 -2.97 -17.78 -0.77
N CYS A 250 -3.52 -16.77 -1.43
CA CYS A 250 -3.26 -15.37 -1.12
C CYS A 250 -4.54 -14.59 -0.84
N ALA A 251 -4.43 -13.55 -0.03
CA ALA A 251 -5.36 -12.44 0.04
C ALA A 251 -4.99 -11.45 -1.08
N THR A 252 -5.90 -11.16 -1.98
CA THR A 252 -5.73 -10.18 -3.06
C THR A 252 -6.65 -8.99 -2.80
N LEU A 253 -6.08 -7.87 -2.36
CA LEU A 253 -6.78 -6.60 -2.22
C LEU A 253 -6.51 -5.75 -3.46
N SER A 254 -7.57 -5.34 -4.15
CA SER A 254 -7.51 -4.41 -5.28
C SER A 254 -8.29 -3.15 -4.95
N ILE A 255 -7.68 -2.00 -5.20
CA ILE A 255 -8.32 -0.68 -5.09
C ILE A 255 -8.30 -0.07 -6.48
N ASP A 256 -9.49 0.15 -7.02
CA ASP A 256 -9.71 0.69 -8.36
C ASP A 256 -10.38 2.05 -8.24
N ASP A 257 -9.76 3.07 -8.80
CA ASP A 257 -10.32 4.42 -8.90
C ASP A 257 -10.62 4.81 -10.36
N ASN A 258 -11.39 5.88 -10.55
CA ASN A 258 -11.62 6.52 -11.84
C ASN A 258 -10.98 7.91 -11.93
N GLY A 259 -9.90 8.12 -11.18
CA GLY A 259 -9.15 9.37 -11.18
C GLY A 259 -8.35 9.64 -12.45
N ASP A 260 -7.42 10.58 -12.37
CA ASP A 260 -6.58 11.00 -13.51
C ASP A 260 -5.70 9.88 -14.09
N GLY A 261 -5.60 8.76 -13.37
CA GLY A 261 -4.78 7.62 -13.75
C GLY A 261 -3.28 7.85 -13.51
N VAL A 262 -2.51 6.79 -13.65
CA VAL A 262 -1.04 6.82 -13.49
C VAL A 262 -0.38 6.73 -14.85
N SER A 263 0.39 7.77 -15.24
CA SER A 263 1.20 7.68 -16.45
C SER A 263 2.37 6.71 -16.26
N LEU A 264 2.83 6.09 -17.36
CA LEU A 264 4.03 5.21 -17.34
C LEU A 264 5.27 5.92 -16.80
N GLU A 265 5.39 7.23 -17.05
CA GLU A 265 6.47 8.05 -16.50
C GLU A 265 6.34 8.26 -14.99
N ALA A 266 5.12 8.42 -14.49
CA ALA A 266 4.84 8.50 -13.07
C ALA A 266 5.13 7.17 -12.38
N LEU A 267 4.74 6.03 -12.97
CA LEU A 267 5.11 4.69 -12.51
C LEU A 267 6.63 4.49 -12.48
N GLY A 268 7.34 4.91 -13.53
CA GLY A 268 8.80 4.88 -13.57
C GLY A 268 9.45 5.74 -12.47
N ARG A 269 8.83 6.87 -12.13
CA ARG A 269 9.27 7.74 -11.00
C ARG A 269 8.95 7.14 -9.64
N LEU A 270 7.78 6.52 -9.47
CA LEU A 270 7.36 5.87 -8.24
C LEU A 270 8.29 4.71 -7.86
N PHE A 271 8.83 4.01 -8.85
CA PHE A 271 9.68 2.83 -8.65
C PHE A 271 11.17 3.06 -8.95
N GLY A 272 11.62 4.31 -9.06
CA GLY A 272 13.04 4.62 -8.86
C GLY A 272 13.90 4.86 -10.09
N ALA A 273 13.35 5.27 -11.24
CA ALA A 273 14.17 5.69 -12.38
C ALA A 273 14.76 7.11 -12.25
N ASN A 274 14.22 7.96 -11.37
CA ASN A 274 14.71 9.32 -11.13
C ASN A 274 14.65 9.69 -9.65
N LYS A 275 15.60 10.53 -9.21
CA LYS A 275 15.85 10.99 -7.83
C LYS A 275 14.69 11.68 -7.07
N LYS A 276 13.49 11.76 -7.62
CA LYS A 276 12.32 12.12 -6.82
C LYS A 276 11.74 10.83 -6.25
N GLU A 277 11.94 10.67 -4.95
CA GLU A 277 11.49 9.51 -4.20
C GLU A 277 9.97 9.29 -4.34
N PRO A 278 9.50 8.02 -4.46
CA PRO A 278 8.06 7.72 -4.34
C PRO A 278 7.56 8.24 -3.01
N GLY A 279 6.30 8.65 -2.94
CA GLY A 279 5.67 9.04 -1.68
C GLY A 279 5.82 7.92 -0.65
N GLN A 280 6.02 8.30 0.62
CA GLN A 280 6.27 7.33 1.71
C GLN A 280 5.21 6.21 1.79
N GLY A 281 3.96 6.51 1.39
CA GLY A 281 2.86 5.54 1.43
C GLY A 281 3.07 4.32 0.53
N LEU A 282 3.47 4.51 -0.73
CA LEU A 282 3.72 3.38 -1.63
C LEU A 282 4.99 2.59 -1.28
N LYS A 283 6.00 3.26 -0.69
CA LYS A 283 7.17 2.58 -0.12
C LYS A 283 6.74 1.59 0.96
N LEU A 284 5.85 2.02 1.82
CA LEU A 284 5.35 1.20 2.92
C LEU A 284 4.56 0.00 2.43
N VAL A 285 3.64 0.18 1.47
CA VAL A 285 2.89 -0.93 0.86
C VAL A 285 3.84 -1.93 0.22
N THR A 286 4.87 -1.43 -0.47
CA THR A 286 5.93 -2.22 -1.08
C THR A 286 6.72 -3.02 -0.05
N ALA A 287 7.09 -2.40 1.08
CA ALA A 287 7.81 -3.06 2.17
C ALA A 287 6.95 -4.15 2.83
N ALA A 288 5.65 -3.89 3.05
CA ALA A 288 4.72 -4.86 3.60
C ALA A 288 4.56 -6.08 2.68
N ALA A 289 4.36 -5.86 1.38
CA ALA A 289 4.32 -6.94 0.39
C ALA A 289 5.60 -7.79 0.43
N ALA A 290 6.76 -7.15 0.40
CA ALA A 290 8.05 -7.83 0.43
C ALA A 290 8.29 -8.62 1.73
N ARG A 291 7.91 -8.07 2.88
CA ARG A 291 8.04 -8.72 4.20
C ARG A 291 7.28 -10.03 4.27
N CYS A 292 6.07 -10.05 3.69
CA CYS A 292 5.22 -11.25 3.66
C CYS A 292 5.54 -12.21 2.52
N GLY A 293 6.48 -11.87 1.62
CA GLY A 293 6.70 -12.63 0.39
C GLY A 293 5.56 -12.48 -0.61
N GLY A 294 4.78 -11.41 -0.49
CA GLY A 294 3.69 -11.04 -1.37
C GLY A 294 4.14 -10.20 -2.57
N SER A 295 3.18 -9.57 -3.24
CA SER A 295 3.43 -8.67 -4.38
C SER A 295 2.51 -7.45 -4.35
N PHE A 296 2.99 -6.36 -4.93
CA PHE A 296 2.23 -5.13 -5.11
C PHE A 296 2.34 -4.67 -6.56
N LEU A 297 1.21 -4.33 -7.16
CA LEU A 297 1.09 -3.89 -8.55
C LEU A 297 0.28 -2.61 -8.60
N VAL A 298 0.74 -1.66 -9.40
CA VAL A 298 -0.04 -0.48 -9.81
C VAL A 298 -0.11 -0.46 -11.33
N SER A 299 -1.30 -0.29 -11.88
CA SER A 299 -1.52 -0.25 -13.32
C SER A 299 -2.59 0.77 -13.69
N PRO A 300 -2.49 1.41 -14.87
CA PRO A 300 -3.61 2.19 -15.40
C PRO A 300 -4.79 1.28 -15.71
N ARG A 301 -6.01 1.80 -15.56
CA ARG A 301 -7.24 1.08 -15.91
C ARG A 301 -7.68 1.39 -17.33
N PRO A 302 -8.24 0.40 -18.05
CA PRO A 302 -8.97 0.68 -19.28
C PRO A 302 -10.14 1.63 -19.02
N GLY A 303 -10.18 2.75 -19.74
CA GLY A 303 -11.23 3.77 -19.55
C GLY A 303 -10.89 4.88 -18.55
N GLY A 304 -9.69 4.89 -17.98
CA GLY A 304 -9.17 5.92 -17.05
C GLY A 304 -9.14 5.45 -15.60
N GLY A 305 -8.30 6.13 -14.82
CA GLY A 305 -8.06 5.80 -13.41
C GLY A 305 -6.93 4.81 -13.18
N THR A 306 -6.77 4.40 -11.94
CA THR A 306 -5.69 3.52 -11.48
C THR A 306 -6.26 2.25 -10.83
N SER A 307 -5.54 1.16 -10.96
CA SER A 307 -5.74 -0.08 -10.19
C SER A 307 -4.49 -0.36 -9.37
N ALA A 308 -4.63 -0.37 -8.05
CA ALA A 308 -3.60 -0.79 -7.11
C ALA A 308 -3.96 -2.15 -6.54
N ARG A 309 -3.08 -3.15 -6.70
CA ARG A 309 -3.33 -4.52 -6.27
C ARG A 309 -2.24 -5.02 -5.34
N LEU A 310 -2.63 -5.38 -4.13
CA LEU A 310 -1.76 -5.97 -3.12
C LEU A 310 -2.12 -7.44 -2.93
N ARG A 311 -1.14 -8.33 -3.05
CA ARG A 311 -1.28 -9.76 -2.75
C ARG A 311 -0.42 -10.11 -1.55
N LEU A 312 -1.02 -10.72 -0.55
CA LEU A 312 -0.36 -11.21 0.65
C LEU A 312 -0.65 -12.70 0.80
N PRO A 313 0.33 -13.53 1.18
CA PRO A 313 0.06 -14.92 1.54
C PRO A 313 -0.97 -15.00 2.65
N LEU A 314 -1.88 -15.96 2.56
CA LEU A 314 -2.76 -16.27 3.67
C LEU A 314 -1.92 -16.80 4.84
N SER A 315 -2.30 -16.42 6.04
CA SER A 315 -1.71 -16.99 7.25
C SER A 315 -2.31 -18.37 7.49
N GLU A 316 -1.53 -19.42 7.22
CA GLU A 316 -1.94 -20.80 7.47
C GLU A 316 -1.77 -21.16 8.95
N GLY A 317 -2.67 -21.99 9.48
CA GLY A 317 -2.44 -22.79 10.68
C GLY A 317 -2.85 -22.20 12.02
N ARG A 318 -3.56 -21.09 12.11
CA ARG A 318 -4.21 -20.65 13.36
C ARG A 318 -5.73 -20.53 13.17
N SER A 319 -6.42 -21.23 14.06
CA SER A 319 -7.88 -21.23 14.15
C SER A 319 -8.44 -19.81 14.12
N ALA A 320 -9.58 -19.63 13.46
CA ALA A 320 -10.36 -18.38 13.47
C ALA A 320 -10.65 -17.84 14.90
N LEU A 321 -10.55 -18.69 15.91
CA LEU A 321 -10.65 -18.34 17.33
C LEU A 321 -9.56 -17.37 17.83
N ASN A 322 -8.46 -17.23 17.10
CA ASN A 322 -7.37 -16.31 17.42
C ASN A 322 -7.29 -15.11 16.48
N ALA A 323 -8.21 -14.99 15.52
CA ALA A 323 -8.34 -13.79 14.71
C ALA A 323 -8.92 -12.67 15.55
N VAL A 324 -8.27 -11.53 15.58
CA VAL A 324 -8.80 -10.37 16.28
C VAL A 324 -9.97 -9.83 15.45
N SER A 325 -11.19 -10.02 15.96
CA SER A 325 -12.38 -9.36 15.42
C SER A 325 -12.41 -7.95 15.97
N TYR A 326 -12.50 -6.97 15.10
CA TYR A 326 -12.54 -5.55 15.48
C TYR A 326 -13.99 -5.08 15.55
N PRO A 327 -14.52 -4.83 16.75
CA PRO A 327 -15.71 -4.03 16.87
C PRO A 327 -15.39 -2.60 16.41
N TYR A 328 -16.31 -1.96 15.71
CA TYR A 328 -16.22 -0.56 15.37
C TYR A 328 -16.08 0.25 16.67
N THR A 329 -14.97 0.96 16.83
CA THR A 329 -14.68 1.79 18.00
C THR A 329 -14.24 3.18 17.56
N GLU A 330 -14.39 4.17 18.45
CA GLU A 330 -13.87 5.53 18.18
C GLU A 330 -12.37 5.53 17.84
N GLU A 331 -11.60 4.61 18.41
CA GLU A 331 -10.17 4.46 18.10
C GLU A 331 -9.95 4.04 16.64
N ILE A 332 -10.83 3.20 16.11
CA ILE A 332 -10.81 2.78 14.71
C ILE A 332 -11.10 3.97 13.81
N LEU A 333 -12.18 4.69 14.08
CA LEU A 333 -12.53 5.89 13.31
C LEU A 333 -11.39 6.91 13.32
N ALA A 334 -10.84 7.21 14.49
CA ALA A 334 -9.70 8.12 14.62
C ALA A 334 -8.47 7.65 13.81
N GLY A 335 -8.23 6.34 13.77
CA GLY A 335 -7.18 5.72 12.98
C GLY A 335 -7.40 5.91 11.49
N VAL A 336 -8.58 5.60 10.98
CA VAL A 336 -8.97 5.76 9.56
C VAL A 336 -8.85 7.22 9.15
N VAL A 337 -9.45 8.14 9.90
CA VAL A 337 -9.39 9.58 9.64
C VAL A 337 -7.95 10.08 9.62
N SER A 338 -7.11 9.61 10.54
CA SER A 338 -5.69 9.96 10.55
C SER A 338 -4.99 9.54 9.25
N GLN A 339 -5.27 8.35 8.72
CA GLN A 339 -4.63 7.85 7.49
C GLN A 339 -5.02 8.68 6.25
N VAL A 340 -6.25 9.16 6.15
CA VAL A 340 -6.72 9.97 5.02
C VAL A 340 -6.65 11.47 5.27
N SER A 341 -6.17 11.92 6.43
CA SER A 341 -6.09 13.32 6.82
C SER A 341 -5.44 14.26 5.79
N PRO A 342 -4.46 13.86 4.95
CA PRO A 342 -3.92 14.75 3.91
C PRO A 342 -4.89 15.06 2.77
N TRP A 343 -5.98 14.31 2.66
CA TRP A 343 -7.04 14.51 1.68
C TRP A 343 -8.19 15.33 2.26
N LEU A 344 -8.42 15.26 3.58
CA LEU A 344 -9.47 16.00 4.27
C LEU A 344 -9.08 17.47 4.46
N GLU A 345 -10.09 18.36 4.49
CA GLU A 345 -9.90 19.76 4.84
C GLU A 345 -9.93 19.98 6.36
N PRO A 346 -9.28 21.05 6.88
CA PRO A 346 -9.29 21.33 8.34
C PRO A 346 -10.70 21.42 8.93
N ARG A 347 -11.67 21.99 8.20
CA ARG A 347 -13.07 22.10 8.66
C ARG A 347 -13.76 20.76 8.91
N GLU A 348 -13.27 19.66 8.32
CA GLU A 348 -13.81 18.31 8.53
C GLU A 348 -13.34 17.68 9.85
N PHE A 349 -12.47 18.37 10.58
CA PHE A 349 -12.05 18.02 11.93
C PHE A 349 -12.81 18.80 13.03
N LEU A 350 -13.92 19.44 12.68
CA LEU A 350 -14.78 20.04 13.68
C LEU A 350 -15.37 18.95 14.59
N PRO A 351 -15.39 19.16 15.91
CA PRO A 351 -15.83 18.16 16.89
C PRO A 351 -17.27 17.67 16.63
N GLU A 352 -18.13 18.52 16.08
CA GLU A 352 -19.53 18.22 15.74
C GLU A 352 -19.65 17.17 14.60
N LEU A 353 -18.60 16.98 13.81
CA LEU A 353 -18.57 16.06 12.68
C LEU A 353 -17.88 14.72 13.01
N LEU A 354 -17.18 14.66 14.13
CA LEU A 354 -16.40 13.49 14.56
C LEU A 354 -17.10 12.67 15.67
N VAL A 355 -18.31 13.07 16.09
CA VAL A 355 -19.13 12.39 17.12
C VAL A 355 -20.18 11.48 16.52
#